data_2cd0b7b89ca827015602969700b4f911
#
_entry.id   2cd0b7b89ca827015602969700b4f911
#
_cell.length_a   1.000
_cell.length_b   1.000
_cell.length_c   1.000
_cell.angle_alpha   90.00
_cell.angle_beta   90.00
_cell.angle_gamma   90.00
#
_symmetry.space_group_name_H-M   'P 1'
#
loop_
_entity.id
_entity.type
_entity.pdbx_description
1 polymer ?
#
loop_
_entity_poly.entity_id
_entity_poly.type
_entity_poly.pdbx_seq_one_letter_code
_entity_poly.pdbx_strand_id
1 'polypeptide(L)'
;MPSVFVRRMIEHMAYVKTLKALYPVGVAPIANSRRALYTAFMARKIQSASISFGLVTIPVDLFSAVNDQDIHFNQVHGKCGTRIKQQLFCPTCERVIERSELVKGYQISKGDLVTFSQEDLDKLEAAESSSLEILQFVPLASVDPIYFEDTYFLGPNKGGEKAYHLLAQAMEQTQRVALAKFVWRGKENLYLVRPVQGGLMLHRMYYADEVRDFGEIPKGHGTVTDQEMKLATQLIETISEPEFKPDAFHDEYRQRVLKMIEQKAEGKEVTIQAKPKPAPVLDLMQKLRDSLQQAGTKPSKQVEALPARGERPSRKKAQAGRK
;
A
#
# COMPACT_ATOMS: atom_id res chain seq x y z
N MET A 1 -12.14 -8.72 -25.48
CA MET A 1 -10.99 -7.88 -25.10
C MET A 1 -10.02 -8.74 -24.33
N PRO A 2 -8.76 -8.89 -24.70
CA PRO A 2 -7.79 -9.56 -23.83
C PRO A 2 -7.58 -8.66 -22.61
N SER A 3 -7.73 -9.23 -21.42
CA SER A 3 -7.60 -8.52 -20.16
C SER A 3 -6.20 -7.89 -20.03
N VAL A 4 -6.08 -6.83 -19.24
CA VAL A 4 -4.80 -6.18 -18.86
C VAL A 4 -3.74 -7.23 -18.46
N PHE A 5 -4.19 -8.36 -17.95
CA PHE A 5 -3.42 -9.54 -17.60
C PHE A 5 -2.64 -10.15 -18.79
N VAL A 6 -3.29 -10.34 -19.94
CA VAL A 6 -2.66 -10.95 -21.14
C VAL A 6 -1.60 -10.01 -21.72
N ARG A 7 -1.80 -8.71 -21.67
CA ARG A 7 -0.87 -7.70 -22.19
C ARG A 7 0.43 -7.64 -21.35
N ARG A 8 0.31 -7.64 -20.03
CA ARG A 8 1.46 -7.73 -19.10
C ARG A 8 2.23 -9.04 -19.25
N MET A 9 1.54 -10.14 -19.52
CA MET A 9 2.17 -11.44 -19.75
C MET A 9 3.01 -11.46 -21.04
N ILE A 10 2.55 -10.78 -22.10
CA ILE A 10 3.27 -10.67 -23.38
C ILE A 10 4.52 -9.79 -23.23
N GLU A 11 4.42 -8.67 -22.51
CA GLU A 11 5.56 -7.77 -22.24
C GLU A 11 6.61 -8.45 -21.38
N HIS A 12 6.21 -9.25 -20.40
CA HIS A 12 7.13 -10.02 -19.56
C HIS A 12 7.81 -11.18 -20.33
N MET A 13 7.07 -11.83 -21.24
CA MET A 13 7.67 -12.85 -22.14
C MET A 13 8.69 -12.26 -23.12
N ALA A 14 8.48 -11.02 -23.58
CA ALA A 14 9.45 -10.30 -24.39
C ALA A 14 10.71 -9.96 -23.58
N TYR A 15 10.57 -9.49 -22.34
CA TYR A 15 11.68 -9.20 -21.43
C TYR A 15 12.53 -10.46 -21.11
N VAL A 16 11.89 -11.60 -20.83
CA VAL A 16 12.59 -12.88 -20.58
C VAL A 16 13.32 -13.40 -21.83
N LYS A 17 12.77 -13.17 -23.03
CA LYS A 17 13.47 -13.52 -24.28
C LYS A 17 14.71 -12.66 -24.49
N THR A 18 14.65 -11.38 -24.17
CA THR A 18 15.78 -10.45 -24.27
C THR A 18 16.89 -10.79 -23.27
N LEU A 19 16.54 -11.20 -22.05
CA LEU A 19 17.51 -11.66 -21.05
C LEU A 19 18.22 -12.97 -21.46
N LYS A 20 17.53 -13.89 -22.15
CA LYS A 20 18.17 -15.13 -22.68
C LYS A 20 19.14 -14.87 -23.81
N ALA A 21 18.96 -13.79 -24.56
CA ALA A 21 19.91 -13.41 -25.63
C ALA A 21 21.19 -12.76 -25.09
N LEU A 22 21.15 -12.21 -23.88
CA LEU A 22 22.26 -11.49 -23.22
C LEU A 22 23.15 -12.39 -22.34
N TYR A 23 22.73 -13.62 -22.01
CA TYR A 23 23.51 -14.53 -21.15
C TYR A 23 23.55 -15.95 -21.72
N PRO A 24 24.51 -16.29 -22.62
CA PRO A 24 24.63 -17.63 -23.19
C PRO A 24 25.51 -18.56 -22.34
N VAL A 25 25.41 -18.62 -21.03
CA VAL A 25 26.18 -19.57 -20.21
C VAL A 25 25.23 -20.42 -19.39
N GLY A 26 25.38 -21.75 -19.64
CA GLY A 26 24.58 -22.88 -19.15
C GLY A 26 24.21 -22.86 -17.67
N VAL A 27 22.98 -22.45 -17.42
CA VAL A 27 22.29 -22.75 -16.19
C VAL A 27 21.20 -23.76 -16.52
N ALA A 28 21.27 -24.93 -15.86
CA ALA A 28 20.29 -25.99 -15.99
C ALA A 28 18.84 -25.45 -15.80
N PRO A 29 17.85 -25.95 -16.56
CA PRO A 29 16.49 -25.47 -16.45
C PRO A 29 15.91 -25.83 -15.08
N ILE A 30 15.72 -24.82 -14.24
CA ILE A 30 14.98 -24.97 -12.97
C ILE A 30 13.51 -25.25 -13.35
N ALA A 31 13.10 -26.52 -13.26
CA ALA A 31 11.76 -27.02 -13.59
C ALA A 31 10.62 -26.37 -12.77
N ASN A 32 10.93 -25.51 -11.80
CA ASN A 32 9.97 -24.83 -10.92
C ASN A 32 9.62 -23.39 -11.33
N SER A 33 10.15 -22.87 -12.44
CA SER A 33 9.96 -21.44 -12.80
C SER A 33 8.52 -21.07 -13.18
N ARG A 34 7.72 -22.03 -13.69
CA ARG A 34 6.31 -21.78 -14.03
C ARG A 34 5.42 -21.60 -12.78
N ARG A 35 5.72 -22.33 -11.71
CA ARG A 35 4.98 -22.22 -10.44
C ARG A 35 5.33 -20.94 -9.69
N ALA A 36 6.60 -20.53 -9.72
CA ALA A 36 7.07 -19.28 -9.10
C ALA A 36 6.53 -18.00 -9.80
N LEU A 37 6.32 -18.04 -11.12
CA LEU A 37 5.73 -16.92 -11.86
C LEU A 37 4.24 -16.75 -11.61
N TYR A 38 3.49 -17.83 -11.41
CA TYR A 38 2.06 -17.75 -11.06
C TYR A 38 1.83 -17.24 -9.64
N THR A 39 2.71 -17.58 -8.70
CA THR A 39 2.64 -17.10 -7.31
C THR A 39 3.01 -15.62 -7.16
N ALA A 40 3.81 -15.05 -8.07
CA ALA A 40 4.18 -13.63 -8.04
C ALA A 40 3.02 -12.67 -8.42
N PHE A 41 1.94 -13.19 -9.04
CA PHE A 41 0.78 -12.39 -9.47
C PHE A 41 -0.46 -12.56 -8.59
N MET A 42 -0.49 -13.56 -7.71
CA MET A 42 -1.60 -13.73 -6.77
C MET A 42 -1.31 -12.97 -5.47
N ALA A 43 -2.31 -12.21 -5.00
CA ALA A 43 -2.24 -11.60 -3.69
C ALA A 43 -1.91 -12.68 -2.65
N ARG A 44 -0.86 -12.45 -1.85
CA ARG A 44 -0.40 -13.42 -0.87
C ARG A 44 -1.44 -13.54 0.24
N LYS A 45 -2.00 -14.75 0.40
CA LYS A 45 -2.83 -15.06 1.56
C LYS A 45 -1.99 -14.95 2.83
N ILE A 46 -2.51 -14.20 3.81
CA ILE A 46 -1.87 -13.98 5.10
C ILE A 46 -2.40 -14.99 6.10
N GLN A 47 -3.73 -15.06 6.27
CA GLN A 47 -4.39 -16.03 7.15
C GLN A 47 -5.85 -16.25 6.75
N SER A 48 -6.47 -17.28 7.32
CA SER A 48 -7.91 -17.50 7.27
C SER A 48 -8.58 -16.91 8.50
N ALA A 49 -9.80 -16.39 8.32
CA ALA A 49 -10.64 -15.86 9.38
C ALA A 49 -12.12 -16.15 9.05
N SER A 50 -13.01 -15.74 9.95
CA SER A 50 -14.44 -15.71 9.68
C SER A 50 -15.03 -14.36 10.03
N ILE A 51 -15.92 -13.82 9.19
CA ILE A 51 -16.73 -12.66 9.56
C ILE A 51 -17.94 -13.18 10.32
N SER A 52 -18.19 -12.62 11.51
CA SER A 52 -19.32 -12.98 12.34
C SER A 52 -20.21 -11.75 12.60
N PHE A 53 -21.49 -11.87 12.32
CA PHE A 53 -22.48 -10.89 12.76
C PHE A 53 -23.82 -11.57 13.08
N GLY A 54 -24.29 -11.40 14.31
CA GLY A 54 -25.43 -12.14 14.83
C GLY A 54 -25.16 -13.66 14.78
N LEU A 55 -26.04 -14.41 14.12
CA LEU A 55 -25.91 -15.86 13.97
C LEU A 55 -25.21 -16.29 12.66
N VAL A 56 -24.76 -15.33 11.86
CA VAL A 56 -24.13 -15.61 10.56
C VAL A 56 -22.62 -15.61 10.72
N THR A 57 -21.98 -16.68 10.23
CA THR A 57 -20.54 -16.81 10.15
C THR A 57 -20.13 -17.05 8.70
N ILE A 58 -19.24 -16.21 8.17
CA ILE A 58 -18.79 -16.22 6.78
C ILE A 58 -17.29 -16.51 6.77
N PRO A 59 -16.84 -17.69 6.31
CA PRO A 59 -15.41 -17.98 6.21
C PRO A 59 -14.76 -17.13 5.12
N VAL A 60 -13.63 -16.48 5.45
CA VAL A 60 -12.88 -15.58 4.57
C VAL A 60 -11.38 -15.82 4.69
N ASP A 61 -10.66 -15.43 3.67
CA ASP A 61 -9.19 -15.36 3.64
C ASP A 61 -8.75 -13.89 3.55
N LEU A 62 -7.71 -13.56 4.31
CA LEU A 62 -7.08 -12.23 4.30
C LEU A 62 -5.89 -12.23 3.35
N PHE A 63 -5.81 -11.17 2.53
CA PHE A 63 -4.73 -10.95 1.58
C PHE A 63 -4.15 -9.55 1.77
N SER A 64 -2.84 -9.39 1.52
CA SER A 64 -2.24 -8.06 1.51
C SER A 64 -2.83 -7.23 0.37
N ALA A 65 -3.32 -6.02 0.68
CA ALA A 65 -3.82 -5.08 -0.33
C ALA A 65 -2.69 -4.21 -0.91
N VAL A 66 -1.58 -4.09 -0.19
CA VAL A 66 -0.44 -3.22 -0.53
C VAL A 66 0.83 -4.07 -0.60
N ASN A 67 1.65 -3.80 -1.61
CA ASN A 67 3.00 -4.35 -1.71
C ASN A 67 3.99 -3.24 -1.36
N ASP A 68 4.86 -3.51 -0.40
CA ASP A 68 6.01 -2.67 -0.13
C ASP A 68 6.92 -2.65 -1.36
N GLN A 69 7.20 -1.45 -1.86
CA GLN A 69 8.05 -1.20 -3.01
C GLN A 69 9.34 -0.47 -2.63
N ASP A 70 9.61 -0.30 -1.34
CA ASP A 70 10.78 0.37 -0.85
C ASP A 70 12.06 -0.38 -1.20
N ILE A 71 13.13 0.37 -1.50
CA ILE A 71 14.42 -0.22 -1.79
C ILE A 71 15.17 -0.45 -0.48
N HIS A 72 15.30 -1.71 -0.11
CA HIS A 72 15.99 -2.10 1.12
C HIS A 72 17.49 -2.28 0.88
N PHE A 73 18.31 -1.51 1.60
CA PHE A 73 19.76 -1.64 1.57
C PHE A 73 20.26 -2.55 2.70
N ASN A 74 21.14 -3.48 2.36
CA ASN A 74 21.85 -4.26 3.38
C ASN A 74 23.02 -3.46 3.94
N GLN A 75 23.20 -3.53 5.26
CA GLN A 75 24.40 -2.95 5.90
C GLN A 75 25.60 -3.86 5.65
N VAL A 76 26.67 -3.27 5.10
CA VAL A 76 27.91 -3.97 4.79
C VAL A 76 29.10 -3.26 5.41
N HIS A 77 30.14 -4.02 5.78
CA HIS A 77 31.38 -3.44 6.29
C HIS A 77 32.14 -2.75 5.15
N GLY A 78 32.44 -1.44 5.29
CA GLY A 78 33.00 -0.61 4.24
C GLY A 78 34.36 -1.04 3.69
N LYS A 79 35.18 -1.78 4.51
CA LYS A 79 36.50 -2.25 4.06
C LYS A 79 36.43 -3.58 3.28
N CYS A 80 35.57 -4.52 3.66
CA CYS A 80 35.54 -5.87 3.07
C CYS A 80 34.25 -6.17 2.30
N GLY A 81 33.26 -5.28 2.29
CA GLY A 81 31.99 -5.49 1.59
C GLY A 81 31.09 -6.58 2.18
N THR A 82 31.46 -7.20 3.30
CA THR A 82 30.70 -8.31 3.89
C THR A 82 29.48 -7.77 4.62
N ARG A 83 28.32 -8.43 4.47
CA ARG A 83 27.12 -8.11 5.22
C ARG A 83 27.34 -8.31 6.71
N ILE A 84 27.05 -7.29 7.52
CA ILE A 84 27.17 -7.35 8.97
C ILE A 84 26.06 -8.19 9.59
N LYS A 85 26.38 -8.82 10.74
CA LYS A 85 25.42 -9.48 11.61
C LYS A 85 25.33 -8.71 12.92
N GLN A 86 24.11 -8.53 13.44
CA GLN A 86 23.88 -7.93 14.75
C GLN A 86 23.88 -9.03 15.81
N GLN A 87 24.59 -8.81 16.90
CA GLN A 87 24.61 -9.67 18.08
C GLN A 87 23.98 -8.93 19.25
N LEU A 88 23.24 -9.66 20.07
CA LEU A 88 22.68 -9.15 21.33
C LEU A 88 23.73 -9.24 22.40
N PHE A 89 24.11 -8.12 23.00
CA PHE A 89 25.11 -8.02 24.03
C PHE A 89 24.49 -7.56 25.34
N CYS A 90 24.70 -8.31 26.43
CA CYS A 90 24.30 -7.90 27.77
C CYS A 90 25.43 -7.12 28.43
N PRO A 91 25.27 -5.81 28.72
CA PRO A 91 26.34 -4.99 29.28
C PRO A 91 26.71 -5.38 30.73
N THR A 92 25.78 -5.95 31.48
CA THR A 92 26.03 -6.38 32.88
C THR A 92 26.75 -7.72 32.94
N CYS A 93 26.42 -8.65 32.03
CA CYS A 93 27.08 -9.95 31.96
C CYS A 93 28.31 -9.95 31.06
N GLU A 94 28.56 -8.85 30.33
CA GLU A 94 29.68 -8.65 29.38
C GLU A 94 29.81 -9.78 28.35
N ARG A 95 28.68 -10.35 27.92
CA ARG A 95 28.65 -11.44 26.96
C ARG A 95 27.57 -11.27 25.90
N VAL A 96 27.77 -11.89 24.75
CA VAL A 96 26.75 -12.06 23.71
C VAL A 96 25.74 -13.10 24.22
N ILE A 97 24.45 -12.77 24.08
CA ILE A 97 23.33 -13.59 24.52
C ILE A 97 22.49 -14.05 23.32
N GLU A 98 21.83 -15.18 23.46
CA GLU A 98 20.90 -15.69 22.47
C GLU A 98 19.50 -15.09 22.66
N ARG A 99 18.70 -15.07 21.57
CA ARG A 99 17.32 -14.59 21.63
C ARG A 99 16.44 -15.38 22.59
N SER A 100 16.73 -16.64 22.79
CA SER A 100 16.06 -17.54 23.73
C SER A 100 16.24 -17.16 25.21
N GLU A 101 17.29 -16.40 25.53
CA GLU A 101 17.56 -15.88 26.88
C GLU A 101 16.82 -14.56 27.17
N LEU A 102 16.12 -13.99 26.16
CA LEU A 102 15.41 -12.72 26.33
C LEU A 102 14.06 -12.93 26.99
N VAL A 103 13.76 -12.12 27.98
CA VAL A 103 12.44 -11.95 28.57
C VAL A 103 11.93 -10.53 28.26
N LYS A 104 10.62 -10.34 28.21
CA LYS A 104 10.04 -9.01 27.99
C LYS A 104 10.00 -8.27 29.36
N GLY A 105 10.48 -7.03 29.36
CA GLY A 105 10.43 -6.16 30.53
C GLY A 105 9.64 -4.89 30.23
N TYR A 106 8.74 -4.50 31.13
CA TYR A 106 8.02 -3.23 31.10
C TYR A 106 8.60 -2.30 32.16
N GLN A 107 8.98 -1.09 31.77
CA GLN A 107 9.54 -0.10 32.67
C GLN A 107 8.42 0.72 33.30
N ILE A 108 8.21 0.58 34.63
CA ILE A 108 7.21 1.38 35.36
C ILE A 108 7.81 2.73 35.73
N SER A 109 9.04 2.76 36.22
CA SER A 109 9.76 3.97 36.56
C SER A 109 11.23 3.87 36.16
N LYS A 110 11.98 4.96 36.26
CA LYS A 110 13.41 4.98 35.90
C LYS A 110 14.21 4.02 36.83
N GLY A 111 14.53 2.85 36.29
CA GLY A 111 15.28 1.79 37.01
C GLY A 111 14.45 0.58 37.45
N ASP A 112 13.11 0.69 37.44
CA ASP A 112 12.24 -0.43 37.83
C ASP A 112 11.66 -1.13 36.62
N LEU A 113 12.10 -2.34 36.36
CA LEU A 113 11.63 -3.22 35.28
C LEU A 113 10.85 -4.39 35.87
N VAL A 114 9.60 -4.54 35.41
CA VAL A 114 8.80 -5.75 35.63
C VAL A 114 8.97 -6.67 34.44
N THR A 115 9.46 -7.87 34.68
CA THR A 115 9.69 -8.89 33.65
C THR A 115 8.49 -9.81 33.53
N PHE A 116 8.15 -10.13 32.28
CA PHE A 116 7.08 -11.06 31.93
C PHE A 116 7.67 -12.30 31.28
N SER A 117 7.32 -13.47 31.81
CA SER A 117 7.60 -14.73 31.13
C SER A 117 6.72 -14.88 29.87
N GLN A 118 7.09 -15.80 28.98
CA GLN A 118 6.21 -16.11 27.84
C GLN A 118 4.86 -16.65 28.32
N GLU A 119 4.81 -17.44 29.37
CA GLU A 119 3.58 -17.97 29.96
C GLU A 119 2.65 -16.86 30.51
N ASP A 120 3.21 -15.78 31.07
CA ASP A 120 2.41 -14.65 31.55
C ASP A 120 1.76 -13.91 30.38
N LEU A 121 2.49 -13.78 29.27
CA LEU A 121 1.99 -13.14 28.05
C LEU A 121 0.94 -13.99 27.36
N ASP A 122 1.16 -15.31 27.28
CA ASP A 122 0.21 -16.27 26.69
C ASP A 122 -1.14 -16.27 27.47
N LYS A 123 -1.12 -16.02 28.78
CA LYS A 123 -2.34 -15.83 29.58
C LYS A 123 -3.08 -14.52 29.29
N LEU A 124 -2.34 -13.48 28.86
CA LEU A 124 -2.89 -12.18 28.49
C LEU A 124 -3.36 -12.15 27.04
N GLU A 125 -2.80 -13.02 26.19
CA GLU A 125 -3.28 -13.12 24.81
C GLU A 125 -4.75 -13.53 24.85
N ALA A 126 -5.61 -12.61 24.40
CA ALA A 126 -7.02 -12.92 24.20
C ALA A 126 -7.11 -14.20 23.37
N ALA A 127 -7.90 -15.17 23.84
CA ALA A 127 -8.08 -16.45 23.12
C ALA A 127 -8.20 -16.15 21.64
N GLU A 128 -7.27 -16.66 20.81
CA GLU A 128 -7.20 -16.36 19.39
C GLU A 128 -8.56 -16.67 18.74
N SER A 129 -9.43 -15.66 18.74
CA SER A 129 -10.65 -15.71 17.95
C SER A 129 -10.26 -15.37 16.53
N SER A 130 -10.20 -16.36 15.65
CA SER A 130 -10.07 -16.13 14.21
C SER A 130 -11.32 -15.46 13.60
N SER A 131 -12.22 -14.94 14.45
CA SER A 131 -13.48 -14.30 14.08
C SER A 131 -13.36 -12.78 14.10
N LEU A 132 -13.67 -12.17 12.95
CA LEU A 132 -13.90 -10.75 12.79
C LEU A 132 -15.34 -10.46 13.21
N GLU A 133 -15.55 -10.01 14.44
CA GLU A 133 -16.86 -9.75 15.01
C GLU A 133 -17.38 -8.38 14.62
N ILE A 134 -18.44 -8.30 13.81
CA ILE A 134 -19.09 -7.03 13.46
C ILE A 134 -19.88 -6.51 14.66
N LEU A 135 -19.55 -5.29 15.07
CA LEU A 135 -20.19 -4.59 16.19
C LEU A 135 -21.36 -3.72 15.72
N GLN A 136 -21.14 -2.96 14.63
CA GLN A 136 -22.13 -2.03 14.10
C GLN A 136 -21.84 -1.62 12.66
N PHE A 137 -22.84 -1.03 12.00
CA PHE A 137 -22.70 -0.45 10.66
C PHE A 137 -22.88 1.07 10.73
N VAL A 138 -21.97 1.80 10.05
CA VAL A 138 -21.97 3.27 10.01
C VAL A 138 -21.83 3.75 8.56
N PRO A 139 -22.21 5.01 8.22
CA PRO A 139 -21.88 5.60 6.94
C PRO A 139 -20.36 5.80 6.80
N LEU A 140 -19.77 5.50 5.64
CA LEU A 140 -18.32 5.71 5.43
C LEU A 140 -17.91 7.17 5.66
N ALA A 141 -18.75 8.12 5.23
CA ALA A 141 -18.49 9.56 5.40
C ALA A 141 -18.38 10.03 6.85
N SER A 142 -18.85 9.23 7.83
CA SER A 142 -18.72 9.54 9.25
C SER A 142 -17.38 9.09 9.86
N VAL A 143 -16.55 8.39 9.10
CA VAL A 143 -15.25 7.87 9.56
C VAL A 143 -14.14 8.76 9.01
N ASP A 144 -13.44 9.48 9.89
CA ASP A 144 -12.31 10.31 9.48
C ASP A 144 -11.15 9.43 9.01
N PRO A 145 -10.51 9.76 7.86
CA PRO A 145 -9.35 9.02 7.35
C PRO A 145 -8.17 8.88 8.32
N ILE A 146 -8.05 9.74 9.34
CA ILE A 146 -6.99 9.68 10.36
C ILE A 146 -7.00 8.35 11.14
N TYR A 147 -8.16 7.69 11.22
CA TYR A 147 -8.29 6.41 11.91
C TYR A 147 -7.80 5.22 11.11
N PHE A 148 -7.52 5.34 9.80
CA PHE A 148 -7.06 4.22 8.98
C PHE A 148 -5.56 3.99 9.12
N GLU A 149 -5.17 2.71 9.31
CA GLU A 149 -3.78 2.26 9.39
C GLU A 149 -3.45 1.32 8.22
N ASP A 150 -3.57 0.02 8.42
CA ASP A 150 -3.26 -0.99 7.42
C ASP A 150 -4.49 -1.41 6.60
N THR A 151 -4.27 -1.87 5.38
CA THR A 151 -5.35 -2.30 4.48
C THR A 151 -5.11 -3.71 3.96
N TYR A 152 -6.19 -4.52 3.95
CA TYR A 152 -6.22 -5.89 3.50
C TYR A 152 -7.40 -6.14 2.58
N PHE A 153 -7.30 -7.11 1.68
CA PHE A 153 -8.45 -7.65 0.97
C PHE A 153 -9.01 -8.85 1.71
N LEU A 154 -10.34 -8.98 1.72
CA LEU A 154 -11.03 -10.16 2.17
C LEU A 154 -11.54 -10.91 0.95
N GLY A 155 -11.21 -12.19 0.84
CA GLY A 155 -11.75 -13.07 -0.18
C GLY A 155 -12.61 -14.15 0.46
N PRO A 156 -13.67 -14.67 -0.21
CA PRO A 156 -14.46 -15.76 0.33
C PRO A 156 -13.63 -17.04 0.41
N ASN A 157 -13.77 -17.79 1.50
CA ASN A 157 -13.25 -19.14 1.63
C ASN A 157 -14.36 -20.14 1.31
N LYS A 158 -13.99 -21.42 1.13
CA LYS A 158 -14.90 -22.50 0.72
C LYS A 158 -16.17 -22.55 1.59
N GLY A 159 -17.33 -22.51 0.93
CA GLY A 159 -18.64 -22.54 1.57
C GLY A 159 -19.16 -21.18 2.03
N GLY A 160 -18.36 -20.12 1.95
CA GLY A 160 -18.73 -18.75 2.33
C GLY A 160 -19.16 -17.85 1.18
N GLU A 161 -19.01 -18.29 -0.07
CA GLU A 161 -19.10 -17.45 -1.27
C GLU A 161 -20.43 -16.69 -1.34
N LYS A 162 -21.56 -17.41 -1.17
CA LYS A 162 -22.90 -16.81 -1.27
C LYS A 162 -23.15 -15.77 -0.16
N ALA A 163 -22.78 -16.10 1.09
CA ALA A 163 -22.96 -15.19 2.23
C ALA A 163 -22.03 -13.99 2.14
N TYR A 164 -20.80 -14.17 1.65
CA TYR A 164 -19.84 -13.10 1.39
C TYR A 164 -20.37 -12.10 0.35
N HIS A 165 -20.85 -12.57 -0.80
CA HIS A 165 -21.40 -11.70 -1.83
C HIS A 165 -22.67 -11.00 -1.36
N LEU A 166 -23.55 -11.69 -0.61
CA LEU A 166 -24.73 -11.06 -0.03
C LEU A 166 -24.37 -9.91 0.91
N LEU A 167 -23.39 -10.11 1.80
CA LEU A 167 -22.92 -9.08 2.71
C LEU A 167 -22.33 -7.89 1.94
N ALA A 168 -21.47 -8.14 0.95
CA ALA A 168 -20.85 -7.10 0.14
C ALA A 168 -21.89 -6.25 -0.59
N GLN A 169 -22.88 -6.89 -1.26
CA GLN A 169 -23.94 -6.19 -1.96
C GLN A 169 -24.88 -5.42 -1.03
N ALA A 170 -25.24 -5.99 0.13
CA ALA A 170 -26.09 -5.30 1.10
C ALA A 170 -25.40 -4.05 1.66
N MET A 171 -24.10 -4.12 1.95
CA MET A 171 -23.32 -2.97 2.41
C MET A 171 -23.17 -1.91 1.31
N GLU A 172 -23.01 -2.33 0.05
CA GLU A 172 -22.93 -1.41 -1.10
C GLU A 172 -24.27 -0.70 -1.33
N GLN A 173 -25.40 -1.43 -1.32
CA GLN A 173 -26.74 -0.85 -1.49
C GLN A 173 -27.11 0.12 -0.37
N THR A 174 -26.74 -0.21 0.88
CA THR A 174 -27.04 0.64 2.04
C THR A 174 -26.04 1.75 2.26
N GLN A 175 -24.94 1.81 1.47
CA GLN A 175 -23.84 2.76 1.63
C GLN A 175 -23.25 2.74 3.05
N ARG A 176 -23.19 1.55 3.66
CA ARG A 176 -22.70 1.33 5.02
C ARG A 176 -21.41 0.55 5.02
N VAL A 177 -20.57 0.84 6.02
CA VAL A 177 -19.37 0.08 6.37
C VAL A 177 -19.55 -0.54 7.75
N ALA A 178 -18.90 -1.66 8.01
CA ALA A 178 -19.00 -2.34 9.29
C ALA A 178 -17.78 -2.03 10.16
N LEU A 179 -18.01 -1.69 11.42
CA LEU A 179 -16.98 -1.67 12.46
C LEU A 179 -16.94 -3.06 13.11
N ALA A 180 -15.75 -3.60 13.26
CA ALA A 180 -15.54 -4.95 13.77
C ALA A 180 -14.32 -5.00 14.70
N LYS A 181 -14.29 -6.00 15.58
CA LYS A 181 -13.13 -6.36 16.37
C LYS A 181 -12.53 -7.65 15.84
N PHE A 182 -11.22 -7.74 15.88
CA PHE A 182 -10.49 -8.91 15.44
C PHE A 182 -9.18 -9.06 16.22
N VAL A 183 -8.90 -10.27 16.69
CA VAL A 183 -7.65 -10.58 17.37
C VAL A 183 -6.59 -10.93 16.32
N TRP A 184 -5.55 -10.13 16.24
CA TRP A 184 -4.42 -10.32 15.35
C TRP A 184 -3.13 -10.38 16.12
N ARG A 185 -2.44 -11.51 16.04
CA ARG A 185 -1.16 -11.75 16.76
C ARG A 185 -1.26 -11.50 18.27
N GLY A 186 -2.32 -12.05 18.88
CA GLY A 186 -2.56 -11.93 20.32
C GLY A 186 -3.12 -10.59 20.80
N LYS A 187 -3.27 -9.57 19.91
CA LYS A 187 -3.85 -8.27 20.26
C LYS A 187 -5.20 -8.05 19.58
N GLU A 188 -6.22 -7.70 20.37
CA GLU A 188 -7.49 -7.22 19.82
C GLU A 188 -7.29 -5.84 19.22
N ASN A 189 -7.78 -5.65 17.97
CA ASN A 189 -7.73 -4.37 17.27
C ASN A 189 -9.11 -4.06 16.68
N LEU A 190 -9.35 -2.77 16.46
CA LEU A 190 -10.53 -2.27 15.76
C LEU A 190 -10.29 -2.32 14.24
N TYR A 191 -11.31 -2.75 13.51
CA TYR A 191 -11.28 -2.85 12.07
C TYR A 191 -12.54 -2.25 11.44
N LEU A 192 -12.38 -1.80 10.20
CA LEU A 192 -13.47 -1.36 9.35
C LEU A 192 -13.52 -2.25 8.10
N VAL A 193 -14.68 -2.87 7.86
CA VAL A 193 -14.95 -3.60 6.63
C VAL A 193 -15.76 -2.71 5.72
N ARG A 194 -15.34 -2.57 4.45
CA ARG A 194 -16.08 -1.82 3.44
C ARG A 194 -16.21 -2.60 2.13
N PRO A 195 -17.33 -2.42 1.40
CA PRO A 195 -17.51 -3.02 0.08
C PRO A 195 -16.66 -2.25 -0.95
N VAL A 196 -16.01 -2.99 -1.87
CA VAL A 196 -15.23 -2.43 -2.98
C VAL A 196 -15.28 -3.37 -4.17
N GLN A 197 -15.73 -2.88 -5.33
CA GLN A 197 -15.71 -3.62 -6.59
C GLN A 197 -16.35 -5.03 -6.48
N GLY A 198 -17.45 -5.16 -5.75
CA GLY A 198 -18.15 -6.42 -5.51
C GLY A 198 -17.50 -7.38 -4.51
N GLY A 199 -16.42 -6.93 -3.83
CA GLY A 199 -15.73 -7.62 -2.76
C GLY A 199 -15.71 -6.82 -1.45
N LEU A 200 -14.95 -7.30 -0.47
CA LEU A 200 -14.77 -6.65 0.83
C LEU A 200 -13.31 -6.31 1.08
N MET A 201 -13.09 -5.16 1.68
CA MET A 201 -11.79 -4.66 2.11
C MET A 201 -11.82 -4.43 3.62
N LEU A 202 -10.73 -4.77 4.28
CA LEU A 202 -10.55 -4.65 5.72
C LEU A 202 -9.49 -3.59 6.00
N HIS A 203 -9.81 -2.59 6.80
CA HIS A 203 -8.87 -1.59 7.28
C HIS A 203 -8.66 -1.76 8.78
N ARG A 204 -7.41 -1.88 9.22
CA ARG A 204 -7.08 -1.73 10.63
C ARG A 204 -7.24 -0.27 11.02
N MET A 205 -7.74 -0.03 12.22
CA MET A 205 -8.03 1.31 12.72
C MET A 205 -7.30 1.57 14.03
N TYR A 206 -6.94 2.83 14.22
CA TYR A 206 -6.53 3.34 15.52
C TYR A 206 -7.71 3.46 16.47
N TYR A 207 -7.49 3.29 17.76
CA TYR A 207 -8.43 3.67 18.80
C TYR A 207 -8.42 5.19 19.01
N ALA A 208 -9.48 5.74 19.63
CA ALA A 208 -9.62 7.17 19.83
C ALA A 208 -8.51 7.79 20.70
N ASP A 209 -7.96 7.04 21.63
CA ASP A 209 -6.86 7.42 22.51
C ASP A 209 -5.47 7.36 21.83
N GLU A 210 -5.36 6.67 20.68
CA GLU A 210 -4.14 6.63 19.87
C GLU A 210 -4.02 7.86 18.96
N VAL A 211 -5.16 8.54 18.65
CA VAL A 211 -5.21 9.72 17.78
C VAL A 211 -5.06 10.99 18.61
N ARG A 212 -4.04 11.80 18.29
CA ARG A 212 -3.80 13.08 18.97
C ARG A 212 -4.84 14.14 18.61
N ASP A 213 -5.17 14.99 19.57
CA ASP A 213 -6.04 16.15 19.30
C ASP A 213 -5.28 17.19 18.45
N PHE A 214 -5.90 17.60 17.35
CA PHE A 214 -5.37 18.68 16.51
C PHE A 214 -5.28 20.02 17.27
N GLY A 215 -6.02 20.19 18.35
CA GLY A 215 -5.93 21.35 19.26
C GLY A 215 -4.55 21.54 19.90
N GLU A 216 -3.75 20.49 20.02
CA GLU A 216 -2.37 20.55 20.54
C GLU A 216 -1.40 21.22 19.55
N ILE A 217 -1.77 21.36 18.27
CA ILE A 217 -0.92 21.94 17.23
C ILE A 217 -1.14 23.46 17.15
N PRO A 218 -0.08 24.29 17.26
CA PRO A 218 -0.23 25.73 17.12
C PRO A 218 -0.64 26.08 15.68
N LYS A 219 -1.85 26.63 15.50
CA LYS A 219 -2.40 26.97 14.19
C LYS A 219 -1.88 28.30 13.63
N GLY A 220 -1.16 29.06 14.45
CA GLY A 220 -0.77 30.43 14.10
C GLY A 220 -1.98 31.38 14.03
N HIS A 221 -1.69 32.66 13.94
CA HIS A 221 -2.70 33.69 13.71
C HIS A 221 -2.24 34.55 12.55
N GLY A 222 -3.08 34.66 11.53
CA GLY A 222 -2.83 35.51 10.37
C GLY A 222 -4.16 36.10 9.90
N THR A 223 -4.18 37.38 9.60
CA THR A 223 -5.33 38.02 8.93
C THR A 223 -5.18 37.79 7.43
N VAL A 224 -6.20 37.18 6.84
CA VAL A 224 -6.28 36.95 5.40
C VAL A 224 -7.21 38.02 4.81
N THR A 225 -6.75 38.73 3.77
CA THR A 225 -7.57 39.70 3.07
C THR A 225 -8.45 39.03 2.03
N ASP A 226 -9.57 39.67 1.68
CA ASP A 226 -10.51 39.14 0.66
C ASP A 226 -9.80 38.95 -0.72
N GLN A 227 -8.83 39.80 -1.04
CA GLN A 227 -8.07 39.68 -2.28
C GLN A 227 -7.15 38.43 -2.27
N GLU A 228 -6.48 38.13 -1.15
CA GLU A 228 -5.67 36.92 -1.00
C GLU A 228 -6.52 35.68 -1.08
N MET A 229 -7.67 35.68 -0.39
CA MET A 229 -8.63 34.57 -0.45
C MET A 229 -9.11 34.31 -1.88
N LYS A 230 -9.48 35.38 -2.61
CA LYS A 230 -9.93 35.27 -4.00
C LYS A 230 -8.86 34.68 -4.93
N LEU A 231 -7.62 35.17 -4.82
CA LEU A 231 -6.51 34.65 -5.63
C LEU A 231 -6.17 33.19 -5.28
N ALA A 232 -6.20 32.84 -3.98
CA ALA A 232 -5.97 31.47 -3.53
C ALA A 232 -7.06 30.52 -4.07
N THR A 233 -8.34 30.93 -4.00
CA THR A 233 -9.47 30.16 -4.55
C THR A 233 -9.31 29.97 -6.06
N GLN A 234 -8.99 31.01 -6.82
CA GLN A 234 -8.75 30.92 -8.25
C GLN A 234 -7.59 29.97 -8.59
N LEU A 235 -6.52 30.00 -7.80
CA LEU A 235 -5.40 29.07 -8.02
C LEU A 235 -5.82 27.63 -7.75
N ILE A 236 -6.55 27.37 -6.66
CA ILE A 236 -7.09 26.05 -6.35
C ILE A 236 -7.96 25.55 -7.50
N GLU A 237 -8.91 26.36 -7.99
CA GLU A 237 -9.79 26.01 -9.12
C GLU A 237 -9.02 25.72 -10.41
N THR A 238 -7.95 26.49 -10.68
CA THR A 238 -7.12 26.34 -11.89
C THR A 238 -6.33 25.02 -11.91
N ILE A 239 -5.91 24.53 -10.72
CA ILE A 239 -5.15 23.29 -10.60
C ILE A 239 -6.00 22.11 -10.14
N SER A 240 -7.29 22.30 -9.92
CA SER A 240 -8.21 21.25 -9.48
C SER A 240 -8.50 20.27 -10.62
N GLU A 241 -8.45 18.99 -10.29
CA GLU A 241 -8.89 17.92 -11.17
C GLU A 241 -10.15 17.27 -10.59
N PRO A 242 -11.14 16.89 -11.44
CA PRO A 242 -12.41 16.33 -10.96
C PRO A 242 -12.27 14.94 -10.35
N GLU A 243 -11.17 14.24 -10.62
CA GLU A 243 -10.94 12.86 -10.19
C GLU A 243 -9.48 12.61 -9.84
N PHE A 244 -9.25 11.89 -8.75
CA PHE A 244 -7.92 11.42 -8.39
C PHE A 244 -7.48 10.26 -9.30
N LYS A 245 -6.40 10.47 -10.07
CA LYS A 245 -5.80 9.47 -10.96
C LYS A 245 -4.46 9.00 -10.37
N PRO A 246 -4.44 7.89 -9.60
CA PRO A 246 -3.22 7.42 -8.95
C PRO A 246 -2.08 7.11 -9.91
N ASP A 247 -2.40 6.66 -11.14
CA ASP A 247 -1.41 6.32 -12.18
C ASP A 247 -0.63 7.55 -12.70
N ALA A 248 -1.08 8.76 -12.40
CA ALA A 248 -0.37 9.99 -12.76
C ALA A 248 0.81 10.31 -11.81
N PHE A 249 0.86 9.67 -10.66
CA PHE A 249 1.87 9.90 -9.62
C PHE A 249 2.85 8.72 -9.58
N HIS A 250 4.13 9.04 -9.76
CA HIS A 250 5.21 8.04 -9.76
C HIS A 250 6.24 8.36 -8.70
N ASP A 251 6.79 7.33 -8.06
CA ASP A 251 7.92 7.49 -7.14
C ASP A 251 9.21 7.79 -7.93
N GLU A 252 9.50 9.09 -8.07
CA GLU A 252 10.73 9.56 -8.72
C GLU A 252 11.99 9.23 -7.92
N TYR A 253 11.88 9.11 -6.58
CA TYR A 253 13.01 8.75 -5.74
C TYR A 253 13.45 7.33 -6.04
N ARG A 254 12.52 6.40 -6.04
CA ARG A 254 12.78 4.99 -6.38
C ARG A 254 13.41 4.85 -7.76
N GLN A 255 12.88 5.56 -8.77
CA GLN A 255 13.44 5.54 -10.13
C GLN A 255 14.89 6.04 -10.14
N ARG A 256 15.18 7.13 -9.43
CA ARG A 256 16.56 7.68 -9.31
C ARG A 256 17.49 6.70 -8.60
N VAL A 257 17.03 6.04 -7.52
CA VAL A 257 17.84 5.07 -6.78
C VAL A 257 18.13 3.84 -7.64
N LEU A 258 17.15 3.29 -8.35
CA LEU A 258 17.34 2.17 -9.27
C LEU A 258 18.36 2.51 -10.36
N LYS A 259 18.23 3.69 -10.98
CA LYS A 259 19.19 4.16 -11.99
C LYS A 259 20.62 4.33 -11.42
N MET A 260 20.73 4.81 -10.16
CA MET A 260 22.02 4.93 -9.48
C MET A 260 22.64 3.54 -9.21
N ILE A 261 21.84 2.57 -8.80
CA ILE A 261 22.28 1.19 -8.58
C ILE A 261 22.83 0.59 -9.89
N GLU A 262 22.10 0.75 -11.01
CA GLU A 262 22.54 0.31 -12.33
C GLU A 262 23.86 0.95 -12.73
N GLN A 263 24.00 2.27 -12.63
CA GLN A 263 25.24 2.98 -12.94
C GLN A 263 26.42 2.50 -12.10
N LYS A 264 26.22 2.31 -10.79
CA LYS A 264 27.27 1.78 -9.90
C LYS A 264 27.63 0.34 -10.21
N ALA A 265 26.65 -0.49 -10.57
CA ALA A 265 26.91 -1.86 -11.00
C ALA A 265 27.74 -1.96 -12.30
N GLU A 266 27.59 -0.96 -13.19
CA GLU A 266 28.40 -0.80 -14.40
C GLU A 266 29.76 -0.10 -14.18
N GLY A 267 30.09 0.26 -12.93
CA GLY A 267 31.35 0.94 -12.59
C GLY A 267 31.42 2.41 -13.02
N LYS A 268 30.26 3.04 -13.31
CA LYS A 268 30.19 4.45 -13.72
C LYS A 268 30.11 5.37 -12.50
N GLU A 269 30.75 6.56 -12.59
CA GLU A 269 30.55 7.59 -11.58
C GLU A 269 29.15 8.18 -11.60
N VAL A 270 28.55 8.33 -10.41
CA VAL A 270 27.20 8.85 -10.26
C VAL A 270 27.23 10.34 -9.99
N THR A 271 26.73 11.13 -10.94
CA THR A 271 26.54 12.58 -10.76
C THR A 271 25.08 12.86 -10.42
N ILE A 272 24.82 13.32 -9.20
CA ILE A 272 23.47 13.71 -8.75
C ILE A 272 23.35 15.23 -8.88
N GLN A 273 22.44 15.71 -9.71
CA GLN A 273 22.08 17.13 -9.72
C GLN A 273 21.21 17.45 -8.51
N ALA A 274 21.68 18.32 -7.63
CA ALA A 274 20.90 18.81 -6.51
C ALA A 274 19.71 19.65 -7.00
N LYS A 275 18.48 19.34 -6.52
CA LYS A 275 17.34 20.24 -6.75
C LYS A 275 17.59 21.58 -6.06
N PRO A 276 17.32 22.74 -6.70
CA PRO A 276 17.43 24.03 -6.06
C PRO A 276 16.49 24.13 -4.85
N LYS A 277 16.98 24.68 -3.75
CA LYS A 277 16.17 24.92 -2.56
C LYS A 277 15.10 25.99 -2.88
N PRO A 278 13.85 25.80 -2.43
CA PRO A 278 12.84 26.84 -2.59
C PRO A 278 13.26 28.13 -1.86
N ALA A 279 13.10 29.28 -2.54
CA ALA A 279 13.38 30.59 -1.95
C ALA A 279 12.31 30.93 -0.88
N PRO A 280 12.67 31.67 0.19
CA PRO A 280 11.71 32.11 1.19
C PRO A 280 10.64 33.02 0.55
N VAL A 281 9.39 32.84 1.01
CA VAL A 281 8.26 33.64 0.52
C VAL A 281 8.31 34.99 1.21
N LEU A 282 8.73 36.04 0.50
CA LEU A 282 8.78 37.43 1.02
C LEU A 282 7.48 38.19 0.72
N ASP A 283 6.79 37.87 -0.38
CA ASP A 283 5.51 38.49 -0.76
C ASP A 283 4.52 37.40 -1.24
N LEU A 284 3.48 37.18 -0.45
CA LEU A 284 2.46 36.17 -0.72
C LEU A 284 1.64 36.53 -1.97
N MET A 285 1.24 37.80 -2.10
CA MET A 285 0.40 38.28 -3.21
C MET A 285 1.12 38.12 -4.57
N GLN A 286 2.40 38.48 -4.60
CA GLN A 286 3.20 38.35 -5.82
C GLN A 286 3.37 36.86 -6.17
N LYS A 287 3.64 36.00 -5.21
CA LYS A 287 3.75 34.55 -5.43
C LYS A 287 2.48 33.89 -5.90
N LEU A 288 1.32 34.28 -5.39
CA LEU A 288 0.02 33.80 -5.84
C LEU A 288 -0.23 34.19 -7.32
N ARG A 289 0.06 35.45 -7.71
CA ARG A 289 -0.05 35.90 -9.11
C ARG A 289 0.90 35.16 -10.04
N ASP A 290 2.16 35.00 -9.65
CA ASP A 290 3.17 34.27 -10.42
C ASP A 290 2.75 32.81 -10.63
N SER A 291 2.20 32.17 -9.59
CA SER A 291 1.69 30.80 -9.64
C SER A 291 0.50 30.63 -10.57
N LEU A 292 -0.44 31.60 -10.56
CA LEU A 292 -1.57 31.63 -11.50
C LEU A 292 -1.10 31.76 -12.95
N GLN A 293 -0.15 32.65 -13.23
CA GLN A 293 0.43 32.79 -14.57
C GLN A 293 1.11 31.49 -15.03
N GLN A 294 1.89 30.84 -14.16
CA GLN A 294 2.54 29.57 -14.48
C GLN A 294 1.54 28.41 -14.68
N ALA A 295 0.47 28.35 -13.89
CA ALA A 295 -0.57 27.34 -14.05
C ALA A 295 -1.35 27.52 -15.35
N GLY A 296 -1.64 28.77 -15.77
CA GLY A 296 -2.31 29.07 -17.03
C GLY A 296 -1.45 28.85 -18.29
N THR A 297 -0.12 28.78 -18.14
CA THR A 297 0.81 28.53 -19.26
C THR A 297 1.26 27.07 -19.39
N LYS A 298 1.05 26.23 -18.37
CA LYS A 298 1.29 24.80 -18.52
C LYS A 298 0.16 24.19 -19.33
N PRO A 299 0.41 23.70 -20.58
CA PRO A 299 -0.57 22.85 -21.23
C PRO A 299 -0.81 21.67 -20.27
N SER A 300 -2.10 21.38 -19.99
CA SER A 300 -2.46 20.13 -19.34
C SER A 300 -1.66 19.04 -20.05
N LYS A 301 -0.83 18.28 -19.35
CA LYS A 301 -0.19 17.10 -19.94
C LYS A 301 -1.34 16.22 -20.38
N GLN A 302 -1.76 16.39 -21.64
CA GLN A 302 -2.61 15.43 -22.30
C GLN A 302 -1.89 14.11 -22.14
N VAL A 303 -2.46 13.25 -21.33
CA VAL A 303 -2.15 11.83 -21.36
C VAL A 303 -2.38 11.45 -22.81
N GLU A 304 -1.29 11.17 -23.52
CA GLU A 304 -1.32 10.77 -24.92
C GLU A 304 -2.30 9.59 -25.02
N ALA A 305 -3.49 9.89 -25.52
CA ALA A 305 -4.54 8.90 -25.71
C ALA A 305 -3.96 7.87 -26.68
N LEU A 306 -3.76 6.67 -26.20
CA LEU A 306 -3.41 5.52 -27.03
C LEU A 306 -4.37 5.49 -28.23
N PRO A 307 -3.89 5.36 -29.47
CA PRO A 307 -4.70 5.45 -30.67
C PRO A 307 -5.85 4.44 -30.58
N ALA A 308 -7.07 4.93 -30.82
CA ALA A 308 -8.27 4.12 -30.89
C ALA A 308 -8.05 2.98 -31.87
N ARG A 309 -8.27 1.78 -31.39
CA ARG A 309 -8.12 0.52 -32.11
C ARG A 309 -8.99 0.54 -33.36
N GLY A 310 -8.36 0.57 -34.55
CA GLY A 310 -9.03 0.55 -35.83
C GLY A 310 -10.09 -0.57 -35.90
N GLU A 311 -11.24 -0.21 -36.41
CA GLU A 311 -12.35 -1.12 -36.71
C GLU A 311 -11.88 -2.24 -37.63
N ARG A 312 -12.10 -3.48 -37.23
CA ARG A 312 -11.87 -4.65 -38.09
C ARG A 312 -12.92 -4.66 -39.21
N PRO A 313 -12.54 -4.81 -40.48
CA PRO A 313 -13.50 -4.95 -41.54
C PRO A 313 -14.35 -6.21 -41.36
N SER A 314 -15.65 -6.06 -41.52
CA SER A 314 -16.65 -7.12 -41.45
C SER A 314 -16.39 -8.20 -42.49
N ARG A 315 -16.23 -9.42 -42.06
CA ARG A 315 -16.11 -10.61 -42.92
C ARG A 315 -17.45 -10.89 -43.60
N LYS A 316 -17.57 -10.58 -44.91
CA LYS A 316 -18.71 -10.98 -45.76
C LYS A 316 -18.82 -12.51 -45.74
N LYS A 317 -20.01 -13.03 -45.37
CA LYS A 317 -20.39 -14.42 -45.51
C LYS A 317 -20.43 -14.77 -47.01
N ALA A 318 -19.59 -15.69 -47.46
CA ALA A 318 -19.75 -16.35 -48.75
C ALA A 318 -20.86 -17.39 -48.59
N GLN A 319 -21.95 -17.19 -49.34
CA GLN A 319 -22.97 -18.21 -49.60
C GLN A 319 -22.40 -19.19 -50.61
N ALA A 320 -22.22 -20.44 -50.19
CA ALA A 320 -21.96 -21.56 -51.09
C ALA A 320 -23.34 -22.06 -51.61
N GLY A 321 -23.63 -21.81 -52.89
CA GLY A 321 -24.72 -22.45 -53.58
C GLY A 321 -24.37 -23.92 -53.89
N ARG A 322 -25.34 -24.78 -53.59
CA ARG A 322 -25.36 -26.15 -54.04
C ARG A 322 -25.80 -26.19 -55.51
N LYS A 323 -25.10 -26.91 -56.31
CA LYS A 323 -25.62 -27.81 -57.35
C LYS A 323 -24.82 -29.10 -57.30
#